data_0154a191b5b8814e8e460df6245bb808
#
_entry.id   0154a191b5b8814e8e460df6245bb808
#
_cell.length_a   1.000
_cell.length_b   1.000
_cell.length_c   1.000
_cell.angle_alpha   90.00
_cell.angle_beta   90.00
_cell.angle_gamma   90.00
#
_symmetry.space_group_name_H-M   'P 1'
#
loop_
_entity.id
_entity.type
_entity.pdbx_description
1 polymer ?
#
loop_
_entity_poly.entity_id
_entity_poly.type
_entity_poly.pdbx_seq_one_letter_code
_entity_poly.pdbx_strand_id
1 'polypeptide(L)'
;MVTKEYTYKKAFENKKEAVKKREFERQVLISALYKSEPKLADIESRQKAIGAKLALVTLSGDKEQIKQMKAESKLLAAEKKEIFKKSKIPAEKFDCSLCNDTGYVNGKICECIKKEASRIMAEELSKEMPLGECRFDNFDLKFYPDKTDSEGANPRRRMMAILKLCREYVINFGTASQNRSEERRVGKECRSRWSPYH
;
A
#
# COMPACT_ATOMS: atom_id res chain seq x y z
N MET A 1 -17.68 -12.03 -9.21
CA MET A 1 -16.52 -11.57 -10.01
C MET A 1 -15.99 -10.28 -9.42
N VAL A 2 -14.74 -10.26 -8.99
CA VAL A 2 -14.12 -9.07 -8.35
C VAL A 2 -13.82 -8.04 -9.42
N THR A 3 -14.40 -6.84 -9.28
CA THR A 3 -14.16 -5.75 -10.23
C THR A 3 -12.94 -4.92 -9.83
N LYS A 4 -12.29 -4.31 -10.81
CA LYS A 4 -11.18 -3.38 -10.59
C LYS A 4 -11.60 -2.22 -9.66
N GLU A 5 -12.81 -1.70 -9.83
CA GLU A 5 -13.37 -0.63 -9.02
C GLU A 5 -13.47 -1.02 -7.53
N TYR A 6 -13.98 -2.22 -7.25
CA TYR A 6 -14.06 -2.76 -5.90
C TYR A 6 -12.70 -2.84 -5.23
N THR A 7 -11.67 -3.34 -5.93
CA THR A 7 -10.33 -3.48 -5.35
C THR A 7 -9.69 -2.14 -5.02
N TYR A 8 -9.85 -1.13 -5.88
CA TYR A 8 -9.38 0.22 -5.59
C TYR A 8 -10.11 0.86 -4.43
N LYS A 9 -11.44 0.76 -4.37
CA LYS A 9 -12.25 1.27 -3.24
C LYS A 9 -11.76 0.67 -1.92
N LYS A 10 -11.62 -0.65 -1.87
CA LYS A 10 -11.13 -1.36 -0.68
C LYS A 10 -9.69 -0.98 -0.32
N ALA A 11 -8.82 -0.76 -1.30
CA ALA A 11 -7.45 -0.30 -1.06
C ALA A 11 -7.40 1.10 -0.42
N PHE A 12 -8.27 2.02 -0.84
CA PHE A 12 -8.41 3.32 -0.19
C PHE A 12 -8.99 3.22 1.22
N GLU A 13 -9.99 2.37 1.43
CA GLU A 13 -10.57 2.12 2.76
C GLU A 13 -9.52 1.56 3.72
N ASN A 14 -8.79 0.53 3.33
CA ASN A 14 -7.69 -0.05 4.13
C ASN A 14 -6.64 1.02 4.48
N LYS A 15 -6.25 1.85 3.51
CA LYS A 15 -5.30 2.94 3.74
C LYS A 15 -5.82 3.94 4.77
N LYS A 16 -7.07 4.37 4.63
CA LYS A 16 -7.73 5.31 5.54
C LYS A 16 -7.84 4.74 6.96
N GLU A 17 -8.16 3.46 7.09
CA GLU A 17 -8.22 2.78 8.39
C GLU A 17 -6.83 2.68 9.05
N ALA A 18 -5.79 2.34 8.28
CA ALA A 18 -4.42 2.29 8.78
C ALA A 18 -3.95 3.66 9.29
N VAL A 19 -4.25 4.74 8.56
CA VAL A 19 -3.96 6.12 9.00
C VAL A 19 -4.70 6.46 10.29
N LYS A 20 -6.01 6.21 10.34
CA LYS A 20 -6.82 6.48 11.55
C LYS A 20 -6.32 5.70 12.77
N LYS A 21 -5.97 4.43 12.59
CA LYS A 21 -5.43 3.59 13.67
C LYS A 21 -4.14 4.18 14.22
N ARG A 22 -3.21 4.56 13.35
CA ARG A 22 -1.93 5.17 13.72
C ARG A 22 -2.11 6.53 14.42
N GLU A 23 -3.01 7.36 13.92
CA GLU A 23 -3.35 8.64 14.55
C GLU A 23 -3.95 8.43 15.93
N PHE A 24 -4.86 7.47 16.08
CA PHE A 24 -5.45 7.14 17.38
C PHE A 24 -4.39 6.64 18.37
N GLU A 25 -3.54 5.71 17.97
CA GLU A 25 -2.44 5.20 18.82
C GLU A 25 -1.51 6.35 19.27
N ARG A 26 -1.19 7.24 18.35
CA ARG A 26 -0.38 8.44 18.66
C ARG A 26 -1.08 9.38 19.64
N GLN A 27 -2.38 9.61 19.46
CA GLN A 27 -3.17 10.45 20.37
C GLN A 27 -3.26 9.87 21.78
N VAL A 28 -3.37 8.55 21.91
CA VAL A 28 -3.31 7.87 23.22
C VAL A 28 -1.98 8.15 23.91
N LEU A 29 -0.85 8.03 23.21
CA LEU A 29 0.47 8.32 23.76
C LEU A 29 0.63 9.80 24.14
N ILE A 30 0.14 10.71 23.32
CA ILE A 30 0.14 12.15 23.61
C ILE A 30 -0.71 12.43 24.87
N SER A 31 -1.90 11.86 24.97
CA SER A 31 -2.78 12.03 26.14
C SER A 31 -2.13 11.51 27.43
N ALA A 32 -1.43 10.37 27.35
CA ALA A 32 -0.66 9.84 28.47
C ALA A 32 0.49 10.78 28.87
N LEU A 33 1.19 11.37 27.89
CA LEU A 33 2.25 12.34 28.16
C LEU A 33 1.72 13.59 28.87
N TYR A 34 0.57 14.13 28.44
CA TYR A 34 -0.05 15.28 29.13
C TYR A 34 -0.47 14.99 30.56
N LYS A 35 -0.83 13.74 30.88
CA LYS A 35 -1.12 13.32 32.26
C LYS A 35 0.14 13.19 33.10
N SER A 36 1.24 12.73 32.54
CA SER A 36 2.51 12.56 33.26
C SER A 36 3.32 13.85 33.41
N GLU A 37 3.13 14.82 32.50
CA GLU A 37 3.89 16.06 32.43
C GLU A 37 2.94 17.29 32.52
N PRO A 38 2.54 17.73 33.76
CA PRO A 38 1.62 18.84 33.91
C PRO A 38 2.12 20.16 33.28
N LYS A 39 3.44 20.31 33.14
CA LYS A 39 4.06 21.47 32.49
C LYS A 39 3.59 21.66 31.04
N LEU A 40 3.23 20.58 30.35
CA LEU A 40 2.70 20.68 28.97
C LEU A 40 1.36 21.40 28.93
N ALA A 41 0.49 21.12 29.88
CA ALA A 41 -0.82 21.79 29.99
C ALA A 41 -0.66 23.27 30.29
N ASP A 42 0.29 23.64 31.17
CA ASP A 42 0.60 25.04 31.48
C ASP A 42 1.17 25.78 30.27
N ILE A 43 2.16 25.19 29.58
CA ILE A 43 2.72 25.73 28.33
C ILE A 43 1.61 25.99 27.31
N GLU A 44 0.71 25.03 27.13
CA GLU A 44 -0.37 25.14 26.15
C GLU A 44 -1.41 26.24 26.54
N SER A 45 -1.73 26.35 27.81
CA SER A 45 -2.58 27.41 28.33
C SER A 45 -1.97 28.79 28.08
N ARG A 46 -0.68 28.95 28.39
CA ARG A 46 0.08 30.18 28.11
C ARG A 46 0.16 30.50 26.64
N GLN A 47 0.43 29.51 25.77
CA GLN A 47 0.43 29.72 24.33
C GLN A 47 -0.93 30.19 23.80
N LYS A 48 -2.04 29.58 24.27
CA LYS A 48 -3.40 30.04 23.93
C LYS A 48 -3.65 31.48 24.36
N ALA A 49 -3.25 31.84 25.60
CA ALA A 49 -3.39 33.20 26.11
C ALA A 49 -2.58 34.22 25.30
N ILE A 50 -1.34 33.86 24.92
CA ILE A 50 -0.50 34.67 24.05
C ILE A 50 -1.13 34.82 22.67
N GLY A 51 -1.67 33.76 22.08
CA GLY A 51 -2.36 33.81 20.80
C GLY A 51 -3.56 34.74 20.80
N ALA A 52 -4.41 34.68 21.83
CA ALA A 52 -5.56 35.56 22.00
C ALA A 52 -5.14 37.03 22.15
N LYS A 53 -4.15 37.30 23.01
CA LYS A 53 -3.61 38.66 23.21
C LYS A 53 -2.97 39.21 21.94
N LEU A 54 -2.21 38.38 21.22
CA LEU A 54 -1.54 38.77 19.97
C LEU A 54 -2.55 39.22 18.90
N ALA A 55 -3.70 38.59 18.81
CA ALA A 55 -4.77 39.01 17.91
C ALA A 55 -5.27 40.43 18.23
N LEU A 56 -5.45 40.75 19.53
CA LEU A 56 -5.88 42.07 19.97
C LEU A 56 -4.80 43.13 19.76
N VAL A 57 -3.53 42.82 20.11
CA VAL A 57 -2.40 43.78 19.97
C VAL A 57 -2.07 44.02 18.49
N THR A 58 -2.34 43.07 17.61
CA THR A 58 -2.18 43.30 16.18
C THR A 58 -3.14 44.36 15.64
N LEU A 59 -4.33 44.46 16.20
CA LEU A 59 -5.31 45.49 15.84
C LEU A 59 -4.91 46.88 16.38
N SER A 60 -4.21 46.94 17.51
CA SER A 60 -3.72 48.22 18.06
C SER A 60 -2.42 48.73 17.42
N GLY A 61 -1.72 47.88 16.65
CA GLY A 61 -0.53 48.26 15.89
C GLY A 61 0.76 48.39 16.71
N ASP A 62 0.79 47.94 17.97
CA ASP A 62 1.98 48.01 18.84
C ASP A 62 3.03 46.96 18.43
N LYS A 63 3.99 47.40 17.66
CA LYS A 63 5.05 46.53 17.08
C LYS A 63 5.97 45.91 18.16
N GLU A 64 6.22 46.64 19.25
CA GLU A 64 7.15 46.16 20.29
C GLU A 64 6.49 45.03 21.13
N GLN A 65 5.24 45.20 21.51
CA GLN A 65 4.48 44.17 22.21
C GLN A 65 4.31 42.91 21.31
N ILE A 66 4.03 43.07 20.02
CA ILE A 66 3.95 41.97 19.07
C ILE A 66 5.27 41.18 19.01
N LYS A 67 6.42 41.87 19.01
CA LYS A 67 7.75 41.25 18.97
C LYS A 67 8.04 40.44 20.23
N GLN A 68 7.74 41.02 21.41
CA GLN A 68 7.90 40.36 22.72
C GLN A 68 7.04 39.12 22.83
N MET A 69 5.75 39.19 22.47
CA MET A 69 4.83 38.06 22.50
C MET A 69 5.22 36.94 21.53
N LYS A 70 5.72 37.27 20.33
CA LYS A 70 6.26 36.30 19.39
C LYS A 70 7.54 35.62 19.94
N ALA A 71 8.40 36.35 20.65
CA ALA A 71 9.59 35.78 21.28
C ALA A 71 9.21 34.79 22.38
N GLU A 72 8.28 35.17 23.27
CA GLU A 72 7.75 34.29 24.32
C GLU A 72 7.10 33.06 23.77
N SER A 73 6.26 33.20 22.74
CA SER A 73 5.64 32.02 22.05
C SER A 73 6.67 31.06 21.46
N LYS A 74 7.79 31.60 20.92
CA LYS A 74 8.88 30.75 20.42
C LYS A 74 9.60 29.98 21.52
N LEU A 75 9.83 30.61 22.67
CA LEU A 75 10.46 29.94 23.83
C LEU A 75 9.58 28.79 24.33
N LEU A 76 8.26 29.08 24.54
CA LEU A 76 7.32 28.05 24.95
C LEU A 76 7.22 26.89 23.93
N ALA A 77 7.28 27.21 22.64
CA ALA A 77 7.31 26.17 21.58
C ALA A 77 8.59 25.32 21.61
N ALA A 78 9.73 25.93 21.94
CA ALA A 78 10.99 25.20 22.11
C ALA A 78 10.96 24.28 23.33
N GLU A 79 10.46 24.77 24.48
CA GLU A 79 10.27 23.94 25.69
C GLU A 79 9.35 22.75 25.40
N LYS A 80 8.19 23.00 24.78
CA LYS A 80 7.27 21.94 24.36
C LYS A 80 7.97 20.89 23.49
N LYS A 81 8.75 21.34 22.51
CA LYS A 81 9.49 20.46 21.60
C LYS A 81 10.52 19.60 22.32
N GLU A 82 11.23 20.15 23.32
CA GLU A 82 12.19 19.38 24.11
C GLU A 82 11.53 18.31 24.97
N ILE A 83 10.35 18.60 25.56
CA ILE A 83 9.58 17.59 26.29
C ILE A 83 9.14 16.46 25.35
N PHE A 84 8.64 16.80 24.15
CA PHE A 84 8.25 15.81 23.17
C PHE A 84 9.43 14.98 22.65
N LYS A 85 10.62 15.57 22.49
CA LYS A 85 11.84 14.83 22.12
C LYS A 85 12.25 13.80 23.17
N LYS A 86 12.12 14.15 24.46
CA LYS A 86 12.42 13.24 25.58
C LYS A 86 11.36 12.14 25.73
N SER A 87 10.17 12.36 25.22
CA SER A 87 9.10 11.37 25.21
C SER A 87 9.36 10.30 24.15
N LYS A 88 8.90 9.08 24.42
CA LYS A 88 8.97 7.95 23.45
C LYS A 88 7.88 8.01 22.38
N ILE A 89 7.26 9.18 22.17
CA ILE A 89 6.20 9.33 21.16
C ILE A 89 6.85 9.32 19.77
N PRO A 90 6.48 8.39 18.88
CA PRO A 90 7.03 8.33 17.54
C PRO A 90 6.69 9.62 16.78
N ALA A 91 7.64 10.10 16.00
CA ALA A 91 7.39 11.19 15.06
C ALA A 91 6.29 10.77 14.08
N GLU A 92 5.57 11.73 13.55
CA GLU A 92 4.60 11.48 12.48
C GLU A 92 5.32 10.87 11.28
N LYS A 93 5.00 9.62 10.97
CA LYS A 93 5.57 8.90 9.83
C LYS A 93 4.46 8.54 8.87
N PHE A 94 4.70 8.80 7.61
CA PHE A 94 3.83 8.34 6.53
C PHE A 94 4.30 6.95 6.06
N ASP A 95 3.36 6.05 5.76
CA ASP A 95 3.67 4.74 5.18
C ASP A 95 4.14 4.89 3.73
N CYS A 96 3.63 5.90 3.05
CA CYS A 96 4.02 6.25 1.70
C CYS A 96 4.54 7.68 1.64
N SER A 97 5.84 7.84 1.43
CA SER A 97 6.50 9.14 1.30
C SER A 97 6.13 9.89 0.01
N LEU A 98 5.63 9.18 -1.02
CA LEU A 98 5.26 9.80 -2.29
C LEU A 98 3.93 10.55 -2.21
N CYS A 99 2.94 10.00 -1.53
CA CYS A 99 1.62 10.60 -1.42
C CYS A 99 1.27 11.09 -0.02
N ASN A 100 2.18 10.94 0.96
CA ASN A 100 1.93 11.25 2.37
C ASN A 100 0.59 10.68 2.86
N ASP A 101 0.35 9.42 2.49
CA ASP A 101 -0.83 8.62 2.82
C ASP A 101 -2.18 9.14 2.27
N THR A 102 -2.18 10.14 1.40
CA THR A 102 -3.40 10.62 0.73
C THR A 102 -3.92 9.67 -0.35
N GLY A 103 -3.05 8.79 -0.88
CA GLY A 103 -3.36 7.89 -1.98
C GLY A 103 -3.29 8.53 -3.37
N TYR A 104 -2.98 9.82 -3.47
CA TYR A 104 -2.88 10.56 -4.73
C TYR A 104 -1.57 11.33 -4.85
N VAL A 105 -1.04 11.40 -6.07
CA VAL A 105 0.12 12.22 -6.45
C VAL A 105 -0.22 12.93 -7.75
N ASN A 106 -0.20 14.27 -7.74
CA ASN A 106 -0.51 15.10 -8.91
C ASN A 106 -1.85 14.73 -9.59
N GLY A 107 -2.89 14.49 -8.79
CA GLY A 107 -4.23 14.11 -9.28
C GLY A 107 -4.35 12.67 -9.80
N LYS A 108 -3.27 11.88 -9.77
CA LYS A 108 -3.27 10.48 -10.19
C LYS A 108 -3.19 9.56 -8.96
N ILE A 109 -3.75 8.35 -9.08
CA ILE A 109 -3.69 7.33 -8.04
C ILE A 109 -2.23 6.93 -7.80
N CYS A 110 -1.81 6.97 -6.53
CA CYS A 110 -0.46 6.62 -6.12
C CYS A 110 -0.17 5.12 -6.32
N GLU A 111 1.10 4.79 -6.57
CA GLU A 111 1.55 3.41 -6.71
C GLU A 111 1.28 2.55 -5.46
N CYS A 112 1.28 3.13 -4.25
CA CYS A 112 0.94 2.40 -3.04
C CYS A 112 -0.51 1.85 -3.07
N ILE A 113 -1.45 2.61 -3.61
CA ILE A 113 -2.85 2.18 -3.78
C ILE A 113 -2.97 1.13 -4.88
N LYS A 114 -2.24 1.29 -5.99
CA LYS A 114 -2.25 0.30 -7.08
C LYS A 114 -1.71 -1.04 -6.61
N LYS A 115 -0.61 -1.05 -5.85
CA LYS A 115 -0.03 -2.26 -5.26
C LYS A 115 -1.01 -2.95 -4.30
N GLU A 116 -1.66 -2.18 -3.43
CA GLU A 116 -2.66 -2.72 -2.50
C GLU A 116 -3.89 -3.26 -3.24
N ALA A 117 -4.38 -2.57 -4.26
CA ALA A 117 -5.48 -3.04 -5.10
C ALA A 117 -5.12 -4.35 -5.82
N SER A 118 -3.88 -4.47 -6.33
CA SER A 118 -3.40 -5.70 -6.95
C SER A 118 -3.29 -6.85 -5.93
N ARG A 119 -2.86 -6.57 -4.69
CA ARG A 119 -2.82 -7.55 -3.61
C ARG A 119 -4.21 -8.07 -3.27
N ILE A 120 -5.18 -7.15 -3.12
CA ILE A 120 -6.58 -7.50 -2.85
C ILE A 120 -7.15 -8.34 -3.98
N MET A 121 -6.88 -7.97 -5.25
CA MET A 121 -7.30 -8.73 -6.41
C MET A 121 -6.75 -10.17 -6.38
N ALA A 122 -5.46 -10.31 -6.11
CA ALA A 122 -4.82 -11.61 -6.01
C ALA A 122 -5.39 -12.47 -4.86
N GLU A 123 -5.66 -11.86 -3.71
CA GLU A 123 -6.29 -12.54 -2.57
C GLU A 123 -7.70 -13.04 -2.90
N GLU A 124 -8.52 -12.20 -3.53
CA GLU A 124 -9.87 -12.60 -3.92
C GLU A 124 -9.88 -13.70 -4.99
N LEU A 125 -8.99 -13.61 -5.98
CA LEU A 125 -8.81 -14.67 -6.97
C LEU A 125 -8.32 -15.99 -6.34
N SER A 126 -7.47 -15.90 -5.31
CA SER A 126 -6.95 -17.07 -4.60
C SER A 126 -8.01 -17.80 -3.79
N LYS A 127 -9.14 -17.17 -3.48
CA LYS A 127 -10.28 -17.83 -2.82
C LYS A 127 -11.02 -18.77 -3.77
N GLU A 128 -11.09 -18.43 -5.04
CA GLU A 128 -11.75 -19.22 -6.08
C GLU A 128 -10.81 -20.28 -6.68
N MET A 129 -9.51 -19.97 -6.71
CA MET A 129 -8.47 -20.85 -7.26
C MET A 129 -7.28 -20.95 -6.31
N PRO A 130 -6.70 -22.14 -6.08
CA PRO A 130 -5.57 -22.31 -5.16
C PRO A 130 -4.27 -21.77 -5.76
N LEU A 131 -4.23 -20.48 -6.12
CA LEU A 131 -3.08 -19.83 -6.76
C LEU A 131 -1.82 -19.89 -5.90
N GLY A 132 -1.96 -19.97 -4.57
CA GLY A 132 -0.85 -20.13 -3.64
C GLY A 132 -0.11 -21.46 -3.81
N GLU A 133 -0.80 -22.50 -4.28
CA GLU A 133 -0.27 -23.82 -4.52
C GLU A 133 0.23 -24.01 -5.97
N CYS A 134 -0.26 -23.19 -6.91
CA CYS A 134 0.10 -23.23 -8.31
C CYS A 134 1.35 -22.39 -8.59
N ARG A 135 2.52 -22.87 -8.17
CA ARG A 135 3.82 -22.21 -8.40
C ARG A 135 4.69 -23.04 -9.33
N PHE A 136 5.58 -22.39 -10.06
CA PHE A 136 6.57 -23.08 -10.88
C PHE A 136 7.49 -24.00 -10.06
N ASP A 137 7.71 -23.68 -8.78
CA ASP A 137 8.55 -24.45 -7.88
C ASP A 137 7.86 -25.73 -7.38
N ASN A 138 6.53 -25.74 -7.37
CA ASN A 138 5.71 -26.90 -6.99
C ASN A 138 5.40 -27.79 -8.18
N PHE A 139 5.82 -27.41 -9.39
CA PHE A 139 5.57 -28.18 -10.59
C PHE A 139 6.51 -29.38 -10.66
N ASP A 140 5.98 -30.58 -10.34
CA ASP A 140 6.79 -31.80 -10.31
C ASP A 140 6.69 -32.57 -11.64
N LEU A 141 7.81 -32.63 -12.35
CA LEU A 141 7.95 -33.37 -13.61
C LEU A 141 7.84 -34.88 -13.42
N LYS A 142 7.94 -35.40 -12.19
CA LYS A 142 7.85 -36.84 -11.92
C LYS A 142 6.47 -37.42 -12.26
N PHE A 143 5.41 -36.59 -12.22
CA PHE A 143 4.07 -37.00 -12.62
C PHE A 143 3.95 -37.35 -14.13
N TYR A 144 4.92 -36.92 -14.93
CA TYR A 144 4.93 -37.23 -16.36
C TYR A 144 5.90 -38.37 -16.65
N PRO A 145 5.44 -39.43 -17.39
CA PRO A 145 6.31 -40.57 -17.72
C PRO A 145 7.50 -40.14 -18.58
N ASP A 146 8.67 -40.71 -18.28
CA ASP A 146 9.89 -40.50 -19.05
C ASP A 146 10.09 -41.59 -20.13
N LYS A 147 8.99 -42.03 -20.68
CA LYS A 147 8.97 -43.02 -21.79
C LYS A 147 8.41 -42.34 -23.02
N THR A 148 9.02 -42.64 -24.14
CA THR A 148 8.52 -42.22 -25.46
C THR A 148 7.24 -43.00 -25.78
N ASP A 149 6.18 -42.31 -26.17
CA ASP A 149 4.92 -42.89 -26.57
C ASP A 149 5.01 -43.51 -27.98
N SER A 150 3.90 -44.11 -28.42
CA SER A 150 3.79 -44.71 -29.76
C SER A 150 3.95 -43.72 -30.92
N GLU A 151 3.80 -42.42 -30.62
CA GLU A 151 3.95 -41.33 -31.60
C GLU A 151 5.37 -40.71 -31.58
N GLY A 152 6.29 -41.23 -30.78
CA GLY A 152 7.66 -40.73 -30.64
C GLY A 152 7.82 -39.55 -29.73
N ALA A 153 6.77 -39.17 -28.98
CA ALA A 153 6.79 -38.04 -28.04
C ALA A 153 7.11 -38.50 -26.62
N ASN A 154 7.94 -37.72 -25.91
CA ASN A 154 8.23 -37.94 -24.50
C ASN A 154 7.48 -36.90 -23.66
N PRO A 155 6.45 -37.30 -22.86
CA PRO A 155 5.64 -36.39 -22.10
C PRO A 155 6.44 -35.53 -21.13
N ARG A 156 7.43 -36.10 -20.43
CA ARG A 156 8.26 -35.35 -19.48
C ARG A 156 9.10 -34.27 -20.16
N ARG A 157 9.75 -34.60 -21.29
CA ARG A 157 10.51 -33.62 -22.07
C ARG A 157 9.62 -32.51 -22.63
N ARG A 158 8.41 -32.86 -23.08
CA ARG A 158 7.43 -31.87 -23.54
C ARG A 158 7.00 -30.93 -22.44
N MET A 159 6.70 -31.46 -21.26
CA MET A 159 6.31 -30.61 -20.10
C MET A 159 7.46 -29.77 -19.58
N MET A 160 8.70 -30.24 -19.61
CA MET A 160 9.88 -29.45 -19.29
C MET A 160 10.04 -28.26 -20.25
N ALA A 161 9.85 -28.48 -21.55
CA ALA A 161 9.89 -27.39 -22.53
C ALA A 161 8.76 -26.37 -22.30
N ILE A 162 7.55 -26.81 -21.97
CA ILE A 162 6.42 -25.95 -21.64
C ILE A 162 6.72 -25.15 -20.38
N LEU A 163 7.23 -25.77 -19.32
CA LEU A 163 7.60 -25.09 -18.08
C LEU A 163 8.63 -23.99 -18.31
N LYS A 164 9.68 -24.29 -19.09
CA LYS A 164 10.69 -23.30 -19.48
C LYS A 164 10.05 -22.13 -20.22
N LEU A 165 9.21 -22.41 -21.18
CA LEU A 165 8.50 -21.41 -21.97
C LEU A 165 7.60 -20.51 -21.13
N CYS A 166 6.89 -21.08 -20.13
CA CYS A 166 6.06 -20.31 -19.21
C CYS A 166 6.90 -19.40 -18.29
N ARG A 167 8.04 -19.89 -17.79
CA ARG A 167 8.98 -19.07 -16.99
C ARG A 167 9.54 -17.90 -17.79
N GLU A 168 9.98 -18.16 -19.02
CA GLU A 168 10.47 -17.11 -19.93
C GLU A 168 9.37 -16.08 -20.25
N TYR A 169 8.13 -16.53 -20.43
CA TYR A 169 6.99 -15.64 -20.63
C TYR A 169 6.77 -14.68 -19.46
N VAL A 170 6.85 -15.18 -18.23
CA VAL A 170 6.67 -14.33 -17.02
C VAL A 170 7.81 -13.33 -16.88
N ILE A 171 9.06 -13.75 -17.14
CA ILE A 171 10.24 -12.86 -17.05
C ILE A 171 10.14 -11.73 -18.08
N ASN A 172 9.69 -12.04 -19.29
CA ASN A 172 9.61 -11.08 -20.40
C ASN A 172 8.23 -10.43 -20.54
N PHE A 173 7.36 -10.57 -19.53
CA PHE A 173 6.01 -10.03 -19.57
C PHE A 173 6.02 -8.51 -19.71
N GLY A 174 5.33 -8.01 -20.73
CA GLY A 174 5.24 -6.57 -21.02
C GLY A 174 6.29 -6.01 -21.96
N THR A 175 7.35 -6.76 -22.31
CA THR A 175 8.40 -6.28 -23.24
C THR A 175 8.30 -6.89 -24.64
N ALA A 176 8.13 -8.20 -24.74
CA ALA A 176 8.08 -8.91 -26.03
C ALA A 176 7.14 -10.14 -26.00
N SER A 177 6.26 -10.24 -25.01
CA SER A 177 5.44 -11.42 -24.84
C SER A 177 4.20 -11.39 -25.74
N GLN A 178 4.05 -12.39 -26.57
CA GLN A 178 2.80 -12.64 -27.27
C GLN A 178 1.74 -13.12 -26.26
N ASN A 179 0.50 -12.65 -26.37
CA ASN A 179 -0.59 -13.14 -25.55
C ASN A 179 -0.79 -14.65 -25.79
N ARG A 180 -0.76 -15.42 -24.69
CA ARG A 180 -0.91 -16.88 -24.70
C ARG A 180 -2.18 -17.25 -23.96
N SER A 181 -3.32 -17.07 -24.60
CA SER A 181 -4.60 -17.55 -24.08
C SER A 181 -4.95 -18.93 -24.66
N GLU A 182 -5.75 -19.69 -23.95
CA GLU A 182 -6.35 -20.93 -24.47
C GLU A 182 -7.18 -20.67 -25.72
N GLU A 183 -7.80 -19.53 -25.83
CA GLU A 183 -8.57 -19.09 -27.00
C GLU A 183 -7.70 -19.02 -28.27
N ARG A 184 -6.41 -18.74 -28.13
CA ARG A 184 -5.47 -18.80 -29.25
C ARG A 184 -5.06 -20.24 -29.61
N ARG A 185 -5.13 -21.18 -28.66
CA ARG A 185 -4.95 -22.62 -28.90
C ARG A 185 -6.16 -23.23 -29.58
N VAL A 186 -7.33 -22.72 -29.37
CA VAL A 186 -8.59 -23.02 -30.05
C VAL A 186 -8.59 -22.39 -31.46
N GLY A 187 -7.44 -21.92 -31.93
CA GLY A 187 -7.23 -21.59 -33.32
C GLY A 187 -7.54 -22.79 -34.18
N LYS A 188 -8.66 -22.74 -34.82
CA LYS A 188 -9.12 -23.45 -36.01
C LYS A 188 -9.23 -24.98 -35.98
N GLU A 189 -8.38 -25.70 -35.27
CA GLU A 189 -8.28 -27.17 -35.46
C GLU A 189 -8.76 -27.97 -34.25
N CYS A 190 -8.73 -27.43 -33.05
CA CYS A 190 -9.24 -28.13 -31.86
C CYS A 190 -10.77 -28.08 -31.73
N ARG A 191 -11.43 -27.07 -32.29
CA ARG A 191 -12.88 -26.93 -32.17
C ARG A 191 -13.65 -28.03 -32.89
N SER A 192 -13.13 -28.51 -34.00
CA SER A 192 -13.77 -29.57 -34.76
C SER A 192 -13.55 -30.97 -34.17
N ARG A 193 -12.50 -31.15 -33.34
CA ARG A 193 -12.16 -32.47 -32.77
C ARG A 193 -12.83 -32.75 -31.42
N TRP A 194 -13.34 -31.70 -30.72
CA TRP A 194 -13.91 -31.85 -29.38
C TRP A 194 -15.38 -31.48 -29.32
N SER A 195 -16.00 -31.14 -30.41
CA SER A 195 -17.47 -30.91 -30.44
C SER A 195 -18.16 -32.28 -30.55
N PRO A 196 -18.98 -32.67 -29.55
CA PRO A 196 -19.77 -33.89 -29.62
C PRO A 196 -20.96 -33.78 -30.60
N TYR A 197 -21.05 -32.68 -31.36
CA TYR A 197 -22.16 -32.35 -32.27
C TYR A 197 -21.66 -32.17 -33.73
N HIS A 198 -20.70 -32.95 -34.15
CA HIS A 198 -20.40 -33.15 -35.57
C HIS A 198 -20.59 -34.60 -35.92
#